data_daf27b97c4f4d33c349371d099c8beb1
#
_entry.id   daf27b97c4f4d33c349371d099c8beb1
#
_cell.length_a   1.000
_cell.length_b   1.000
_cell.length_c   1.000
_cell.angle_alpha   90.00
_cell.angle_beta   90.00
_cell.angle_gamma   90.00
#
_symmetry.space_group_name_H-M   'P 1'
#
loop_
_entity.id
_entity.type
_entity.pdbx_description
1 polymer ?
#
loop_
_entity_poly.entity_id
_entity_poly.type
_entity_poly.pdbx_seq_one_letter_code
_entity_poly.pdbx_strand_id
1 'polypeptide(L)'
;MKKPGLQSQMEKPQPTSTQIPSEDQGYQTYRAAGKLLGKKAIITGGDSGIGRAVAILFAMEGASSLITYLPEEEEDAQETKRRVEEAGQKCYLLATDLRRKENCRKVVETALEKLGGIDILVNNAGTQTMLPDISDLDE
;
A
#
# COMPACT_ATOMS: atom_id res chain seq x y z
N MET A 1 12.15 -8.91 23.76
CA MET A 1 12.80 -9.12 22.46
C MET A 1 12.12 -8.26 21.39
N LYS A 2 12.92 -7.60 20.56
CA LYS A 2 12.38 -6.77 19.49
C LYS A 2 11.86 -7.62 18.36
N LYS A 3 10.70 -7.27 17.83
CA LYS A 3 10.15 -7.96 16.66
C LYS A 3 10.77 -7.38 15.39
N PRO A 4 11.25 -8.24 14.47
CA PRO A 4 11.74 -7.74 13.19
C PRO A 4 10.67 -6.93 12.46
N GLY A 5 11.06 -5.84 11.83
CA GLY A 5 10.17 -5.03 11.04
C GLY A 5 9.39 -3.96 11.79
N LEU A 6 9.44 -3.92 13.12
CA LEU A 6 8.80 -2.83 13.87
C LEU A 6 9.77 -1.66 14.01
N GLN A 7 9.51 -0.59 13.29
CA GLN A 7 10.40 0.57 13.24
C GLN A 7 10.63 1.20 14.60
N SER A 8 9.61 1.22 15.46
CA SER A 8 9.72 1.79 16.80
C SER A 8 10.71 1.06 17.71
N GLN A 9 11.08 -0.15 17.35
CA GLN A 9 12.00 -0.98 18.13
C GLN A 9 13.41 -1.04 17.54
N MET A 10 13.68 -0.33 16.47
CA MET A 10 15.01 -0.30 15.87
C MET A 10 15.90 0.65 16.61
N GLU A 11 17.17 0.25 16.83
CA GLU A 11 18.13 1.05 17.58
C GLU A 11 18.65 2.25 16.79
N LYS A 12 18.71 2.14 15.47
CA LYS A 12 19.20 3.20 14.60
C LYS A 12 18.04 3.77 13.81
N PRO A 13 18.09 5.06 13.47
CA PRO A 13 17.10 5.65 12.58
C PRO A 13 17.01 4.85 11.28
N GLN A 14 15.79 4.57 10.85
CA GLN A 14 15.52 3.84 9.63
C GLN A 14 14.68 4.71 8.70
N PRO A 15 14.79 4.52 7.38
CA PRO A 15 13.88 5.20 6.46
C PRO A 15 12.45 4.84 6.80
N THR A 16 11.59 5.85 6.82
CA THR A 16 10.15 5.67 7.04
C THR A 16 9.43 6.18 5.81
N SER A 17 8.11 6.02 5.81
CA SER A 17 7.29 6.54 4.73
C SER A 17 7.37 8.06 4.56
N THR A 18 7.87 8.79 5.56
CA THR A 18 7.94 10.25 5.53
C THR A 18 9.35 10.78 5.52
N GLN A 19 10.36 9.93 5.63
CA GLN A 19 11.76 10.35 5.68
C GLN A 19 12.58 9.57 4.66
N ILE A 20 13.45 10.29 3.96
CA ILE A 20 14.32 9.72 2.95
C ILE A 20 15.77 10.03 3.30
N PRO A 21 16.73 9.20 2.86
CA PRO A 21 18.16 9.48 3.08
C PRO A 21 18.57 10.80 2.45
N SER A 22 19.45 11.52 3.12
CA SER A 22 20.03 12.75 2.61
C SER A 22 21.52 12.58 2.33
N GLU A 23 22.08 13.51 1.56
CA GLU A 23 23.49 13.43 1.14
C GLU A 23 24.47 13.49 2.31
N ASP A 24 24.08 14.08 3.41
CA ASP A 24 24.93 14.20 4.60
C ASP A 24 24.77 13.01 5.57
N GLN A 25 24.31 11.86 5.06
CA GLN A 25 24.14 10.60 5.80
C GLN A 25 23.05 10.62 6.88
N GLY A 26 22.23 11.65 6.90
CA GLY A 26 21.06 11.71 7.76
C GLY A 26 19.80 11.38 6.97
N TYR A 27 18.68 11.83 7.49
CA TYR A 27 17.38 11.70 6.84
C TYR A 27 16.71 13.08 6.77
N GLN A 28 15.95 13.28 5.72
CA GLN A 28 15.16 14.49 5.56
C GLN A 28 13.71 14.13 5.35
N THR A 29 12.82 15.04 5.72
CA THR A 29 11.38 14.82 5.53
C THR A 29 11.05 14.85 4.04
N TYR A 30 10.30 13.84 3.60
CA TYR A 30 9.81 13.79 2.23
C TYR A 30 8.87 14.97 1.96
N ARG A 31 9.08 15.64 0.85
CA ARG A 31 8.22 16.75 0.43
C ARG A 31 7.35 16.33 -0.73
N ALA A 32 6.07 16.28 -0.48
CA ALA A 32 5.09 15.95 -1.50
C ALA A 32 4.96 17.09 -2.51
N ALA A 33 4.76 16.75 -3.77
CA ALA A 33 4.63 17.70 -4.86
C ALA A 33 3.32 17.52 -5.65
N GLY A 34 2.41 16.67 -5.17
CA GLY A 34 1.17 16.40 -5.86
C GLY A 34 1.33 15.57 -7.14
N LYS A 35 2.36 14.74 -7.19
CA LYS A 35 2.69 13.96 -8.41
C LYS A 35 1.61 12.98 -8.82
N LEU A 36 0.79 12.54 -7.87
CA LEU A 36 -0.26 11.55 -8.11
C LEU A 36 -1.64 12.13 -7.80
N LEU A 37 -1.79 13.44 -7.91
CA LEU A 37 -3.04 14.09 -7.57
C LEU A 37 -4.21 13.49 -8.34
N GLY A 38 -5.22 13.04 -7.61
CA GLY A 38 -6.43 12.44 -8.19
C GLY A 38 -6.26 11.03 -8.72
N LYS A 39 -5.07 10.45 -8.60
CA LYS A 39 -4.84 9.08 -9.06
C LYS A 39 -5.43 8.06 -8.09
N LYS A 40 -5.70 6.87 -8.60
CA LYS A 40 -6.35 5.79 -7.87
C LYS A 40 -5.51 4.53 -8.00
N ALA A 41 -5.11 3.99 -6.87
CA ALA A 41 -4.15 2.89 -6.84
C ALA A 41 -4.73 1.65 -6.16
N ILE A 42 -4.36 0.49 -6.67
CA ILE A 42 -4.53 -0.78 -5.96
C ILE A 42 -3.15 -1.18 -5.47
N ILE A 43 -3.04 -1.51 -4.18
CA ILE A 43 -1.78 -1.93 -3.58
C ILE A 43 -2.01 -3.28 -2.91
N THR A 44 -1.48 -4.34 -3.48
CA THR A 44 -1.60 -5.67 -2.88
C THR A 44 -0.57 -5.78 -1.75
N GLY A 45 -0.97 -6.41 -0.64
CA GLY A 45 -0.09 -6.48 0.53
C GLY A 45 0.20 -5.12 1.15
N GLY A 46 -0.80 -4.23 1.17
CA GLY A 46 -0.63 -2.86 1.68
C GLY A 46 -0.70 -2.73 3.18
N ASP A 47 -0.83 -3.83 3.90
CA ASP A 47 -1.03 -3.81 5.35
C ASP A 47 0.25 -3.52 6.14
N SER A 48 1.42 -3.83 5.60
CA SER A 48 2.67 -3.63 6.33
C SER A 48 3.86 -3.49 5.38
N GLY A 49 5.02 -3.15 5.96
CA GLY A 49 6.28 -3.09 5.24
C GLY A 49 6.27 -2.12 4.07
N ILE A 50 6.79 -2.59 2.92
CA ILE A 50 6.91 -1.78 1.72
C ILE A 50 5.53 -1.34 1.20
N GLY A 51 4.54 -2.23 1.25
CA GLY A 51 3.19 -1.90 0.79
C GLY A 51 2.57 -0.76 1.58
N ARG A 52 2.74 -0.75 2.90
CA ARG A 52 2.28 0.35 3.75
C ARG A 52 2.99 1.66 3.38
N ALA A 53 4.31 1.60 3.23
CA ALA A 53 5.08 2.79 2.88
C ALA A 53 4.63 3.37 1.53
N VAL A 54 4.39 2.51 0.55
CA VAL A 54 3.88 2.95 -0.76
C VAL A 54 2.51 3.62 -0.60
N ALA A 55 1.60 3.02 0.17
CA ALA A 55 0.25 3.59 0.37
C ALA A 55 0.33 4.99 0.98
N ILE A 56 1.19 5.18 1.97
CA ILE A 56 1.34 6.46 2.64
C ILE A 56 1.99 7.50 1.72
N LEU A 57 3.05 7.13 1.02
CA LEU A 57 3.72 8.05 0.09
C LEU A 57 2.79 8.44 -1.07
N PHE A 58 2.02 7.49 -1.60
CA PHE A 58 1.04 7.78 -2.63
C PHE A 58 -0.02 8.76 -2.12
N ALA A 59 -0.48 8.58 -0.89
CA ALA A 59 -1.44 9.50 -0.30
C ALA A 59 -0.85 10.89 -0.14
N MET A 60 0.40 11.00 0.25
CA MET A 60 1.09 12.29 0.32
C MET A 60 1.18 12.96 -1.04
N GLU A 61 1.28 12.18 -2.12
CA GLU A 61 1.32 12.70 -3.48
C GLU A 61 -0.07 12.89 -4.09
N GLY A 62 -1.13 12.63 -3.35
CA GLY A 62 -2.49 12.92 -3.77
C GLY A 62 -3.32 11.74 -4.26
N ALA A 63 -2.81 10.51 -4.15
CA ALA A 63 -3.51 9.32 -4.60
C ALA A 63 -4.32 8.66 -3.49
N SER A 64 -5.52 8.22 -3.82
CA SER A 64 -6.32 7.34 -2.98
C SER A 64 -6.04 5.88 -3.35
N SER A 65 -6.27 4.98 -2.41
CA SER A 65 -5.90 3.58 -2.64
C SER A 65 -6.94 2.59 -2.11
N LEU A 66 -6.90 1.41 -2.72
CA LEU A 66 -7.50 0.20 -2.19
C LEU A 66 -6.35 -0.75 -1.87
N ILE A 67 -6.24 -1.18 -0.62
CA ILE A 67 -5.21 -2.14 -0.24
C ILE A 67 -5.83 -3.51 0.00
N THR A 68 -5.11 -4.55 -0.40
CA THR A 68 -5.51 -5.92 -0.13
C THR A 68 -4.57 -6.54 0.89
N TYR A 69 -5.07 -7.50 1.65
CA TYR A 69 -4.31 -8.16 2.70
C TYR A 69 -5.03 -9.45 3.08
N LEU A 70 -4.34 -10.33 3.80
CA LEU A 70 -4.96 -11.54 4.29
C LEU A 70 -5.79 -11.23 5.53
N PRO A 71 -6.92 -11.94 5.76
CA PRO A 71 -7.81 -11.63 6.88
C PRO A 71 -7.13 -11.57 8.26
N GLU A 72 -6.10 -12.38 8.48
CA GLU A 72 -5.36 -12.37 9.75
C GLU A 72 -4.52 -11.11 9.96
N GLU A 73 -4.39 -10.28 8.93
CA GLU A 73 -3.61 -9.05 8.97
C GLU A 73 -4.49 -7.80 9.11
N GLU A 74 -5.73 -7.99 9.54
CA GLU A 74 -6.71 -6.91 9.62
C GLU A 74 -6.22 -5.71 10.45
N GLU A 75 -5.56 -5.98 11.57
CA GLU A 75 -5.09 -4.94 12.47
C GLU A 75 -4.03 -4.06 11.80
N ASP A 76 -3.11 -4.68 11.08
CA ASP A 76 -2.08 -3.95 10.34
C ASP A 76 -2.70 -3.15 9.20
N ALA A 77 -3.71 -3.69 8.55
CA ALA A 77 -4.41 -2.99 7.47
C ALA A 77 -5.13 -1.74 8.00
N GLN A 78 -5.74 -1.83 9.18
CA GLN A 78 -6.40 -0.68 9.80
C GLN A 78 -5.38 0.42 10.11
N GLU A 79 -4.19 0.06 10.53
CA GLU A 79 -3.14 1.04 10.78
C GLU A 79 -2.70 1.74 9.50
N THR A 80 -2.56 1.00 8.40
CA THR A 80 -2.25 1.61 7.10
C THR A 80 -3.34 2.58 6.69
N LYS A 81 -4.60 2.18 6.83
CA LYS A 81 -5.73 3.05 6.51
C LYS A 81 -5.68 4.35 7.32
N ARG A 82 -5.43 4.24 8.61
CA ARG A 82 -5.35 5.40 9.49
C ARG A 82 -4.29 6.38 8.98
N ARG A 83 -3.12 5.88 8.63
CA ARG A 83 -2.01 6.73 8.17
C ARG A 83 -2.28 7.36 6.82
N VAL A 84 -2.91 6.63 5.91
CA VAL A 84 -3.31 7.18 4.61
C VAL A 84 -4.32 8.31 4.79
N GLU A 85 -5.29 8.09 5.67
CA GLU A 85 -6.31 9.10 5.95
C GLU A 85 -5.75 10.33 6.63
N GLU A 86 -4.74 10.17 7.49
CA GLU A 86 -4.00 11.29 8.06
C GLU A 86 -3.32 12.13 6.98
N ALA A 87 -2.88 11.49 5.90
CA ALA A 87 -2.27 12.18 4.78
C ALA A 87 -3.30 12.84 3.84
N GLY A 88 -4.59 12.71 4.16
CA GLY A 88 -5.66 13.42 3.45
C GLY A 88 -6.31 12.67 2.31
N GLN A 89 -6.02 11.39 2.14
CA GLN A 89 -6.60 10.58 1.06
C GLN A 89 -7.43 9.43 1.61
N LYS A 90 -8.22 8.82 0.74
CA LYS A 90 -9.05 7.67 1.12
C LYS A 90 -8.27 6.38 0.96
N CYS A 91 -8.48 5.45 1.88
CA CYS A 91 -7.91 4.12 1.82
C CYS A 91 -9.03 3.12 2.09
N TYR A 92 -9.30 2.29 1.10
CA TYR A 92 -10.28 1.21 1.23
C TYR A 92 -9.56 -0.10 1.51
N LEU A 93 -10.17 -0.94 2.32
CA LEU A 93 -9.59 -2.21 2.76
C LEU A 93 -10.36 -3.38 2.15
N LEU A 94 -9.65 -4.36 1.65
CA LEU A 94 -10.25 -5.60 1.15
C LEU A 94 -9.41 -6.79 1.61
N ALA A 95 -9.92 -7.52 2.59
CA ALA A 95 -9.31 -8.77 3.04
C ALA A 95 -9.61 -9.85 1.99
N THR A 96 -8.58 -10.39 1.37
CA THR A 96 -8.75 -11.36 0.31
C THR A 96 -7.49 -12.15 0.06
N ASP A 97 -7.66 -13.39 -0.39
CA ASP A 97 -6.55 -14.26 -0.78
C ASP A 97 -6.42 -14.24 -2.29
N LEU A 98 -5.35 -13.65 -2.79
CA LEU A 98 -5.12 -13.46 -4.22
C LEU A 98 -4.70 -14.72 -4.97
N ARG A 99 -4.56 -15.85 -4.27
CA ARG A 99 -4.29 -17.12 -4.94
C ARG A 99 -5.46 -17.60 -5.78
N ARG A 100 -6.64 -17.04 -5.57
CA ARG A 100 -7.85 -17.39 -6.33
C ARG A 100 -8.14 -16.30 -7.37
N LYS A 101 -8.38 -16.74 -8.60
CA LYS A 101 -8.63 -15.83 -9.73
C LYS A 101 -9.88 -14.98 -9.50
N GLU A 102 -10.95 -15.57 -8.97
CA GLU A 102 -12.17 -14.83 -8.66
C GLU A 102 -11.94 -13.72 -7.63
N ASN A 103 -11.00 -13.90 -6.72
CA ASN A 103 -10.65 -12.87 -5.75
C ASN A 103 -9.92 -11.71 -6.42
N CYS A 104 -9.07 -12.00 -7.41
CA CYS A 104 -8.39 -10.93 -8.17
C CYS A 104 -9.41 -10.08 -8.92
N ARG A 105 -10.44 -10.69 -9.51
CA ARG A 105 -11.53 -9.97 -10.17
C ARG A 105 -12.28 -9.09 -9.18
N LYS A 106 -12.55 -9.63 -8.00
CA LYS A 106 -13.23 -8.88 -6.95
C LYS A 106 -12.45 -7.64 -6.52
N VAL A 107 -11.12 -7.73 -6.49
CA VAL A 107 -10.27 -6.58 -6.20
C VAL A 107 -10.51 -5.47 -7.22
N VAL A 108 -10.48 -5.81 -8.50
CA VAL A 108 -10.70 -4.84 -9.58
C VAL A 108 -12.11 -4.24 -9.49
N GLU A 109 -13.12 -5.07 -9.29
CA GLU A 109 -14.50 -4.61 -9.17
C GLU A 109 -14.68 -3.67 -7.98
N THR A 110 -14.08 -4.02 -6.84
CA THR A 110 -14.15 -3.20 -5.64
C THR A 110 -13.46 -1.85 -5.85
N ALA A 111 -12.30 -1.85 -6.51
CA ALA A 111 -11.59 -0.61 -6.82
C ALA A 111 -12.43 0.29 -7.73
N LEU A 112 -13.04 -0.27 -8.76
CA LEU A 112 -13.90 0.51 -9.65
C LEU A 112 -15.11 1.08 -8.90
N GLU A 113 -15.68 0.31 -7.99
CA GLU A 113 -16.83 0.74 -7.21
C GLU A 113 -16.45 1.83 -6.19
N LYS A 114 -15.36 1.62 -5.45
CA LYS A 114 -15.00 2.50 -4.34
C LYS A 114 -14.17 3.71 -4.76
N LEU A 115 -13.26 3.52 -5.70
CA LEU A 115 -12.37 4.59 -6.16
C LEU A 115 -12.88 5.27 -7.44
N GLY A 116 -13.71 4.58 -8.20
CA GLY A 116 -14.22 5.11 -9.46
C GLY A 116 -13.28 4.92 -10.65
N GLY A 117 -12.18 4.22 -10.46
CA GLY A 117 -11.22 3.96 -11.53
C GLY A 117 -9.96 3.33 -10.97
N ILE A 118 -9.03 2.99 -11.85
CA ILE A 118 -7.74 2.40 -11.48
C ILE A 118 -6.68 3.00 -12.39
N ASP A 119 -5.73 3.72 -11.81
CA ASP A 119 -4.62 4.32 -12.54
C ASP A 119 -3.32 3.55 -12.32
N ILE A 120 -3.15 2.96 -11.13
CA ILE A 120 -1.89 2.36 -10.71
C ILE A 120 -2.18 1.03 -10.03
N LEU A 121 -1.37 0.02 -10.37
CA LEU A 121 -1.38 -1.26 -9.67
C LEU A 121 0.01 -1.51 -9.10
N VAL A 122 0.10 -1.63 -7.78
CA VAL A 122 1.34 -2.01 -7.09
C VAL A 122 1.20 -3.45 -6.62
N ASN A 123 1.95 -4.33 -7.24
CA ASN A 123 1.92 -5.75 -6.93
C ASN A 123 2.97 -6.07 -5.86
N ASN A 124 2.57 -6.00 -4.61
CA ASN A 124 3.47 -6.17 -3.46
C ASN A 124 3.09 -7.37 -2.57
N ALA A 125 2.14 -8.20 -2.99
CA ALA A 125 1.78 -9.38 -2.21
C ALA A 125 2.98 -10.31 -2.08
N GLY A 126 3.15 -10.90 -0.88
CA GLY A 126 4.37 -11.61 -0.52
C GLY A 126 4.65 -12.92 -1.26
N THR A 127 3.67 -13.47 -1.97
CA THR A 127 3.85 -14.72 -2.71
C THR A 127 3.62 -14.47 -4.18
N GLN A 128 4.65 -14.59 -4.97
CA GLN A 128 4.61 -14.25 -6.40
C GLN A 128 3.72 -15.16 -7.22
N THR A 129 3.52 -16.39 -6.78
CA THR A 129 2.64 -17.33 -7.47
C THR A 129 1.17 -16.95 -7.38
N MET A 130 0.82 -15.98 -6.57
CA MET A 130 -0.54 -15.55 -6.38
C MET A 130 -1.10 -14.78 -7.55
N LEU A 131 -0.26 -14.02 -8.24
CA LEU A 131 -0.69 -13.21 -9.36
C LEU A 131 -0.19 -13.83 -10.64
N PRO A 132 -1.10 -14.34 -11.46
CA PRO A 132 -0.73 -14.81 -12.79
C PRO A 132 -0.26 -13.63 -13.63
N ASP A 133 0.25 -13.93 -14.81
CA ASP A 133 0.55 -12.92 -15.80
C ASP A 133 -0.68 -12.03 -16.01
N ILE A 134 -0.46 -10.74 -16.26
CA ILE A 134 -1.55 -9.81 -16.52
C ILE A 134 -2.47 -10.30 -17.63
N SER A 135 -1.92 -10.94 -18.64
CA SER A 135 -2.72 -11.52 -19.72
C SER A 135 -3.72 -12.57 -19.23
N ASP A 136 -3.44 -13.23 -18.11
CA ASP A 136 -4.32 -14.24 -17.54
C ASP A 136 -5.50 -13.64 -16.78
N LEU A 137 -5.42 -12.39 -16.40
CA LEU A 137 -6.47 -11.71 -15.67
C LEU A 137 -7.68 -11.38 -16.54
N ASP A 138 -7.52 -11.39 -17.85
CA ASP A 138 -8.58 -11.10 -18.80
C ASP A 138 -9.47 -12.30 -19.09
N GLU A 139 -9.10 -13.48 -18.61
CA GLU A 139 -9.84 -14.70 -18.87
C GLU A 139 -10.92 -15.01 -17.84
#